data_64724e04f0cc784df3bcfd766c4a42a7
#
_entry.id   64724e04f0cc784df3bcfd766c4a42a7
#
_cell.length_a   1.000
_cell.length_b   1.000
_cell.length_c   1.000
_cell.angle_alpha   90.00
_cell.angle_beta   90.00
_cell.angle_gamma   90.00
#
_symmetry.space_group_name_H-M   'P 1'
#
loop_
_entity.id
_entity.type
_entity.pdbx_description
1 polymer ?
#
loop_
_entity_poly.entity_id
_entity_poly.type
_entity_poly.pdbx_seq_one_letter_code
_entity_poly.pdbx_strand_id
1 'polypeptide(L)'
;MKSIINYILAIVMLSMTAFSIHAAKYEYRTVPNDPLKAKLYTLPNGLKVYMTVNKDQPRIQTYIAVRVGGKNDPAETTGLAHYFEHLMFKGTQNFGTSDYKAEKPLLDEIERLFEVYRKTTDEAERAALYHRIDSVSYEASKIAIPNEYDKLMAAIGASGTNAFTSYDVTCYTEDIPSNQIENWARIQADRFEHPVLRGFHTELETIYEEKNRSLTSDSRKAYEKMLALLFPNHPYGTQTVLGTQEHLKNPSITNVKNYHSQWYVPNNMAICVSGDFDPDNMIDIITKYFGNLKPNPNLPVLKFKEEAPIKAPIKAEVCLLYTSPSPRDRT
;
A
#
# COMPACT_ATOMS: atom_id res chain seq x y z
N MET A 1 67.01 -7.69 28.73
CA MET A 1 66.23 -8.46 27.74
C MET A 1 64.84 -8.80 28.21
N LYS A 2 64.57 -9.36 29.40
CA LYS A 2 63.23 -9.69 29.89
C LYS A 2 62.27 -8.48 29.99
N SER A 3 62.76 -7.27 30.33
CA SER A 3 61.94 -6.05 30.44
C SER A 3 61.43 -5.55 29.09
N ILE A 4 62.24 -5.59 28.04
CA ILE A 4 61.86 -5.16 26.69
C ILE A 4 60.84 -6.08 26.06
N ILE A 5 60.92 -7.37 26.31
CA ILE A 5 59.94 -8.39 25.84
C ILE A 5 58.57 -8.13 26.47
N ASN A 6 58.52 -7.78 27.77
CA ASN A 6 57.24 -7.48 28.44
C ASN A 6 56.61 -6.17 27.94
N TYR A 7 57.39 -5.16 27.55
CA TYR A 7 56.86 -3.92 26.93
C TYR A 7 56.33 -4.18 25.51
N ILE A 8 57.02 -5.03 24.75
CA ILE A 8 56.56 -5.40 23.40
C ILE A 8 55.28 -6.25 23.47
N LEU A 9 55.17 -7.18 24.41
CA LEU A 9 53.92 -7.93 24.62
C LEU A 9 52.78 -7.04 25.10
N ALA A 10 53.02 -6.04 25.95
CA ALA A 10 51.99 -5.12 26.40
C ALA A 10 51.49 -4.19 25.24
N ILE A 11 52.40 -3.74 24.36
CA ILE A 11 52.05 -2.94 23.18
C ILE A 11 51.26 -3.79 22.16
N VAL A 12 51.64 -5.06 21.95
CA VAL A 12 50.90 -5.97 21.06
C VAL A 12 49.51 -6.31 21.61
N MET A 13 49.37 -6.50 22.94
CA MET A 13 48.05 -6.66 23.56
C MET A 13 47.20 -5.38 23.52
N LEU A 14 47.81 -4.20 23.65
CA LEU A 14 47.08 -2.94 23.54
C LEU A 14 46.63 -2.59 22.10
N SER A 15 47.42 -3.04 21.10
CA SER A 15 47.05 -2.90 19.70
C SER A 15 45.97 -3.88 19.20
N MET A 16 45.73 -4.98 19.89
CA MET A 16 44.67 -5.94 19.62
C MET A 16 43.30 -5.52 20.18
N THR A 17 43.23 -4.52 21.06
CA THR A 17 41.96 -4.07 21.65
C THR A 17 41.31 -2.88 20.92
N ALA A 18 41.88 -2.41 19.82
CA ALA A 18 41.33 -1.31 19.03
C ALA A 18 40.54 -1.78 17.77
N PHE A 19 40.14 -3.03 17.66
CA PHE A 19 39.02 -3.38 16.84
C PHE A 19 37.74 -2.96 17.61
N SER A 20 37.35 -1.71 17.42
CA SER A 20 36.00 -1.29 17.74
C SER A 20 35.05 -2.19 16.96
N ILE A 21 34.59 -3.25 17.62
CA ILE A 21 33.38 -3.93 17.18
C ILE A 21 32.31 -2.85 17.33
N HIS A 22 32.04 -2.11 16.26
CA HIS A 22 30.77 -1.42 16.14
C HIS A 22 29.73 -2.54 16.17
N ALA A 23 29.22 -2.86 17.36
CA ALA A 23 28.02 -3.64 17.47
C ALA A 23 26.98 -2.91 16.60
N ALA A 24 26.51 -3.56 15.56
CA ALA A 24 25.50 -2.97 14.71
C ALA A 24 24.36 -2.49 15.62
N LYS A 25 24.01 -1.21 15.56
CA LYS A 25 22.96 -0.60 16.39
C LYS A 25 21.62 -1.33 16.26
N TYR A 26 21.45 -2.06 15.16
CA TYR A 26 20.30 -2.88 14.86
C TYR A 26 20.73 -4.28 14.44
N GLU A 27 20.09 -5.30 15.02
CA GLU A 27 20.28 -6.68 14.60
C GLU A 27 19.59 -6.94 13.27
N TYR A 28 20.24 -7.71 12.40
CA TYR A 28 19.66 -8.17 11.15
C TYR A 28 19.96 -9.65 10.93
N ARG A 29 19.11 -10.28 10.12
CA ARG A 29 19.31 -11.65 9.63
C ARG A 29 19.71 -11.62 8.17
N THR A 30 20.43 -12.64 7.74
CA THR A 30 20.73 -12.91 6.33
C THR A 30 20.19 -14.29 5.96
N VAL A 31 19.98 -14.52 4.68
CA VAL A 31 19.60 -15.85 4.16
C VAL A 31 20.86 -16.50 3.59
N PRO A 32 21.23 -17.72 4.01
CA PRO A 32 22.36 -18.43 3.44
C PRO A 32 22.19 -18.61 1.92
N ASN A 33 23.27 -18.37 1.18
CA ASN A 33 23.32 -18.47 -0.28
C ASN A 33 22.36 -17.53 -1.04
N ASP A 34 21.86 -16.49 -0.40
CA ASP A 34 21.07 -15.47 -1.07
C ASP A 34 21.95 -14.66 -2.05
N PRO A 35 21.69 -14.70 -3.37
CA PRO A 35 22.47 -13.96 -4.35
C PRO A 35 22.33 -12.43 -4.18
N LEU A 36 21.24 -11.97 -3.59
CA LEU A 36 20.96 -10.55 -3.32
C LEU A 36 21.65 -10.07 -2.04
N LYS A 37 22.15 -10.98 -1.20
CA LYS A 37 22.77 -10.67 0.10
C LYS A 37 21.91 -9.78 0.98
N ALA A 38 20.60 -10.01 0.96
CA ALA A 38 19.62 -9.18 1.64
C ALA A 38 19.85 -9.20 3.17
N LYS A 39 19.79 -7.99 3.77
CA LYS A 39 19.74 -7.80 5.21
C LYS A 39 18.28 -7.61 5.64
N LEU A 40 17.83 -8.40 6.59
CA LEU A 40 16.45 -8.44 7.08
C LEU A 40 16.40 -7.92 8.52
N TYR A 41 15.90 -6.72 8.69
CA TYR A 41 15.69 -6.09 10.00
C TYR A 41 14.24 -6.23 10.44
N THR A 42 14.03 -6.21 11.76
CA THR A 42 12.70 -6.06 12.36
C THR A 42 12.78 -4.98 13.42
N LEU A 43 12.04 -3.89 13.23
CA LEU A 43 11.99 -2.79 14.18
C LEU A 43 11.18 -3.18 15.43
N PRO A 44 11.36 -2.48 16.58
CA PRO A 44 10.61 -2.76 17.80
C PRO A 44 9.09 -2.72 17.66
N ASN A 45 8.56 -1.90 16.72
CA ASN A 45 7.14 -1.82 16.40
C ASN A 45 6.65 -2.92 15.43
N GLY A 46 7.53 -3.87 15.06
CA GLY A 46 7.21 -5.00 14.19
C GLY A 46 7.39 -4.76 12.69
N LEU A 47 7.74 -3.53 12.27
CA LEU A 47 8.02 -3.22 10.86
C LEU A 47 9.22 -4.03 10.38
N LYS A 48 9.06 -4.69 9.24
CA LYS A 48 10.15 -5.42 8.59
C LYS A 48 10.83 -4.55 7.55
N VAL A 49 12.15 -4.62 7.48
CA VAL A 49 12.93 -3.89 6.49
C VAL A 49 13.87 -4.84 5.77
N TYR A 50 13.77 -4.89 4.46
CA TYR A 50 14.60 -5.69 3.58
C TYR A 50 15.50 -4.78 2.78
N MET A 51 16.81 -5.01 2.84
CA MET A 51 17.81 -4.16 2.20
C MET A 51 18.74 -4.98 1.31
N THR A 52 18.89 -4.56 0.07
CA THR A 52 19.87 -5.08 -0.88
C THR A 52 20.68 -3.94 -1.45
N VAL A 53 22.01 -3.96 -1.23
CA VAL A 53 22.90 -2.91 -1.73
C VAL A 53 23.35 -3.25 -3.16
N ASN A 54 23.12 -2.30 -4.06
CA ASN A 54 23.66 -2.30 -5.43
C ASN A 54 24.09 -0.87 -5.77
N LYS A 55 25.38 -0.70 -6.08
CA LYS A 55 26.01 0.61 -6.33
C LYS A 55 26.21 0.92 -7.81
N ASP A 56 25.59 0.16 -8.70
CA ASP A 56 25.75 0.36 -10.14
C ASP A 56 25.16 1.70 -10.64
N GLN A 57 24.13 2.19 -9.93
CA GLN A 57 23.49 3.47 -10.21
C GLN A 57 23.20 4.22 -8.90
N PRO A 58 23.30 5.56 -8.87
CA PRO A 58 23.05 6.38 -7.68
C PRO A 58 21.54 6.54 -7.42
N ARG A 59 20.81 5.44 -7.41
CA ARG A 59 19.36 5.38 -7.21
C ARG A 59 18.97 4.25 -6.25
N ILE A 60 17.79 4.36 -5.68
CA ILE A 60 17.21 3.38 -4.76
C ILE A 60 15.80 3.08 -5.21
N GLN A 61 15.54 1.82 -5.54
CA GLN A 61 14.19 1.30 -5.72
C GLN A 61 13.60 1.00 -4.35
N THR A 62 12.42 1.53 -4.10
CA THR A 62 11.69 1.39 -2.82
C THR A 62 10.36 0.69 -3.03
N TYR A 63 9.97 -0.13 -2.05
CA TYR A 63 8.65 -0.72 -1.95
C TYR A 63 8.18 -0.62 -0.51
N ILE A 64 6.95 -0.15 -0.30
CA ILE A 64 6.24 -0.27 0.99
C ILE A 64 5.08 -1.20 0.76
N ALA A 65 5.19 -2.42 1.27
CA ALA A 65 4.19 -3.46 1.13
C ALA A 65 3.38 -3.59 2.41
N VAL A 66 2.06 -3.58 2.28
CA VAL A 66 1.12 -3.89 3.36
C VAL A 66 0.51 -5.26 3.07
N ARG A 67 0.56 -6.18 4.03
CA ARG A 67 0.01 -7.54 3.89
C ARG A 67 -1.50 -7.54 3.99
N VAL A 68 -2.15 -6.87 3.05
CA VAL A 68 -3.59 -6.70 2.93
C VAL A 68 -3.96 -6.47 1.48
N GLY A 69 -5.07 -7.03 1.04
CA GLY A 69 -5.55 -6.92 -0.34
C GLY A 69 -7.00 -7.36 -0.45
N GLY A 70 -7.48 -7.61 -1.66
CA GLY A 70 -8.88 -7.91 -1.92
C GLY A 70 -9.47 -9.09 -1.14
N LYS A 71 -8.65 -10.04 -0.69
CA LYS A 71 -9.13 -11.14 0.17
C LYS A 71 -9.49 -10.69 1.60
N ASN A 72 -9.01 -9.52 2.00
CA ASN A 72 -9.24 -8.96 3.33
C ASN A 72 -10.46 -8.03 3.35
N ASP A 73 -11.04 -7.73 2.19
CA ASP A 73 -12.24 -6.91 2.10
C ASP A 73 -13.41 -7.61 2.79
N PRO A 74 -14.25 -6.89 3.55
CA PRO A 74 -15.51 -7.44 4.01
C PRO A 74 -16.37 -7.89 2.82
N ALA A 75 -17.06 -9.02 2.95
CA ALA A 75 -17.85 -9.60 1.85
C ALA A 75 -18.95 -8.64 1.35
N GLU A 76 -19.43 -7.75 2.22
CA GLU A 76 -20.45 -6.75 1.94
C GLU A 76 -19.92 -5.42 1.39
N THR A 77 -18.58 -5.25 1.31
CA THR A 77 -17.92 -4.02 0.84
C THR A 77 -16.61 -4.34 0.11
N THR A 78 -16.68 -5.18 -0.92
CA THR A 78 -15.51 -5.56 -1.73
C THR A 78 -15.00 -4.41 -2.60
N GLY A 79 -13.72 -4.43 -2.93
CA GLY A 79 -13.03 -3.35 -3.65
C GLY A 79 -12.40 -2.30 -2.71
N LEU A 80 -12.50 -2.51 -1.39
CA LEU A 80 -12.03 -1.56 -0.38
C LEU A 80 -10.51 -1.41 -0.40
N ALA A 81 -9.77 -2.51 -0.55
CA ALA A 81 -8.32 -2.51 -0.64
C ALA A 81 -7.81 -1.64 -1.80
N HIS A 82 -8.39 -1.83 -2.98
CA HIS A 82 -8.03 -1.07 -4.19
C HIS A 82 -8.45 0.40 -4.07
N TYR A 83 -9.64 0.66 -3.53
CA TYR A 83 -10.09 2.02 -3.31
C TYR A 83 -9.19 2.78 -2.34
N PHE A 84 -8.78 2.13 -1.25
CA PHE A 84 -7.88 2.76 -0.30
C PHE A 84 -6.48 3.02 -0.90
N GLU A 85 -6.00 2.13 -1.78
CA GLU A 85 -4.77 2.37 -2.54
C GLU A 85 -4.80 3.73 -3.24
N HIS A 86 -5.86 4.04 -4.00
CA HIS A 86 -6.05 5.31 -4.69
C HIS A 86 -6.11 6.51 -3.73
N LEU A 87 -6.82 6.36 -2.61
CA LEU A 87 -6.94 7.41 -1.61
C LEU A 87 -5.62 7.75 -0.92
N MET A 88 -4.66 6.82 -0.88
CA MET A 88 -3.33 7.06 -0.34
C MET A 88 -2.52 8.11 -1.14
N PHE A 89 -2.92 8.45 -2.36
CA PHE A 89 -2.28 9.50 -3.17
C PHE A 89 -2.86 10.90 -2.94
N LYS A 90 -3.89 11.02 -2.09
CA LYS A 90 -4.63 12.28 -1.88
C LYS A 90 -4.00 13.19 -0.82
N GLY A 91 -2.90 12.77 -0.22
CA GLY A 91 -2.13 13.56 0.76
C GLY A 91 -2.52 13.32 2.21
N THR A 92 -2.04 14.19 3.08
CA THR A 92 -2.15 14.12 4.54
C THR A 92 -2.70 15.44 5.10
N GLN A 93 -2.67 15.59 6.40
CA GLN A 93 -2.93 16.89 7.02
C GLN A 93 -1.81 17.93 6.75
N ASN A 94 -0.63 17.50 6.29
CA ASN A 94 0.55 18.32 6.09
C ASN A 94 0.81 18.68 4.62
N PHE A 95 0.23 17.94 3.68
CA PHE A 95 0.27 18.20 2.25
C PHE A 95 -1.01 17.70 1.56
N GLY A 96 -1.30 18.20 0.36
CA GLY A 96 -2.57 17.97 -0.35
C GLY A 96 -3.66 18.99 0.04
N THR A 97 -3.32 20.00 0.81
CA THR A 97 -4.25 21.04 1.28
C THR A 97 -3.52 22.36 1.50
N SER A 98 -4.21 23.46 1.24
CA SER A 98 -3.73 24.80 1.60
C SER A 98 -4.05 25.18 3.05
N ASP A 99 -5.09 24.60 3.64
CA ASP A 99 -5.50 24.82 5.04
C ASP A 99 -6.33 23.62 5.54
N TYR A 100 -5.66 22.65 6.17
CA TYR A 100 -6.32 21.48 6.73
C TYR A 100 -7.35 21.81 7.81
N LYS A 101 -7.11 22.89 8.59
CA LYS A 101 -8.05 23.28 9.64
C LYS A 101 -9.37 23.76 9.08
N ALA A 102 -9.36 24.48 7.96
CA ALA A 102 -10.56 24.88 7.25
C ALA A 102 -11.19 23.72 6.46
N GLU A 103 -10.37 22.79 5.93
CA GLU A 103 -10.82 21.65 5.14
C GLU A 103 -11.52 20.57 5.99
N LYS A 104 -10.98 20.28 7.18
CA LYS A 104 -11.44 19.15 8.03
C LYS A 104 -12.94 19.15 8.30
N PRO A 105 -13.61 20.24 8.66
CA PRO A 105 -15.07 20.24 8.89
C PRO A 105 -15.88 19.84 7.63
N LEU A 106 -15.39 20.17 6.43
CA LEU A 106 -16.02 19.76 5.18
C LEU A 106 -15.86 18.25 4.93
N LEU A 107 -14.67 17.72 5.21
CA LEU A 107 -14.43 16.28 5.10
C LEU A 107 -15.24 15.48 6.12
N ASP A 108 -15.40 15.97 7.34
CA ASP A 108 -16.24 15.35 8.37
C ASP A 108 -17.72 15.35 7.95
N GLU A 109 -18.20 16.44 7.33
CA GLU A 109 -19.58 16.52 6.81
C GLU A 109 -19.78 15.57 5.61
N ILE A 110 -18.81 15.45 4.70
CA ILE A 110 -18.85 14.49 3.58
C ILE A 110 -18.97 13.05 4.14
N GLU A 111 -18.16 12.70 5.15
CA GLU A 111 -18.25 11.38 5.79
C GLU A 111 -19.63 11.14 6.38
N ARG A 112 -20.16 12.10 7.15
CA ARG A 112 -21.49 12.01 7.74
C ARG A 112 -22.59 11.83 6.68
N LEU A 113 -22.51 12.56 5.59
CA LEU A 113 -23.47 12.46 4.49
C LEU A 113 -23.42 11.11 3.80
N PHE A 114 -22.23 10.54 3.55
CA PHE A 114 -22.10 9.19 2.99
C PHE A 114 -22.69 8.12 3.91
N GLU A 115 -22.49 8.23 5.23
CA GLU A 115 -23.06 7.27 6.17
C GLU A 115 -24.58 7.36 6.29
N VAL A 116 -25.19 8.53 6.03
CA VAL A 116 -26.64 8.67 5.89
C VAL A 116 -27.10 8.10 4.55
N TYR A 117 -26.42 8.48 3.46
CA TYR A 117 -26.72 8.01 2.10
C TYR A 117 -26.80 6.48 1.99
N ARG A 118 -25.86 5.77 2.63
CA ARG A 118 -25.84 4.30 2.66
C ARG A 118 -27.08 3.67 3.29
N LYS A 119 -27.68 4.32 4.25
CA LYS A 119 -28.83 3.80 5.03
C LYS A 119 -30.17 4.24 4.41
N THR A 120 -30.16 5.20 3.51
CA THR A 120 -31.35 5.73 2.86
C THR A 120 -31.73 4.84 1.68
N THR A 121 -32.98 4.40 1.63
CA THR A 121 -33.53 3.55 0.56
C THR A 121 -34.45 4.29 -0.40
N ASP A 122 -34.99 5.44 0.01
CA ASP A 122 -35.81 6.28 -0.85
C ASP A 122 -34.95 6.96 -1.93
N GLU A 123 -35.33 6.78 -3.20
CA GLU A 123 -34.55 7.25 -4.34
C GLU A 123 -34.46 8.79 -4.41
N ALA A 124 -35.54 9.50 -4.08
CA ALA A 124 -35.55 10.96 -4.13
C ALA A 124 -34.68 11.55 -3.02
N GLU A 125 -34.74 10.98 -1.83
CA GLU A 125 -33.89 11.36 -0.72
C GLU A 125 -32.41 11.03 -1.00
N ARG A 126 -32.11 9.87 -1.59
CA ARG A 126 -30.74 9.52 -2.02
C ARG A 126 -30.20 10.52 -3.04
N ALA A 127 -31.00 10.90 -4.03
CA ALA A 127 -30.60 11.90 -5.02
C ALA A 127 -30.29 13.25 -4.36
N ALA A 128 -31.12 13.70 -3.41
CA ALA A 128 -30.89 14.94 -2.67
C ALA A 128 -29.62 14.89 -1.81
N LEU A 129 -29.38 13.76 -1.13
CA LEU A 129 -28.14 13.53 -0.38
C LEU A 129 -26.91 13.54 -1.28
N TYR A 130 -26.98 12.91 -2.45
CA TYR A 130 -25.87 12.89 -3.41
C TYR A 130 -25.53 14.31 -3.90
N HIS A 131 -26.53 15.13 -4.25
CA HIS A 131 -26.33 16.54 -4.58
C HIS A 131 -25.69 17.32 -3.42
N ARG A 132 -26.06 17.00 -2.18
CA ARG A 132 -25.45 17.64 -1.01
C ARG A 132 -23.99 17.22 -0.84
N ILE A 133 -23.68 15.93 -1.01
CA ILE A 133 -22.30 15.40 -0.99
C ILE A 133 -21.46 16.11 -2.06
N ASP A 134 -21.97 16.20 -3.28
CA ASP A 134 -21.29 16.88 -4.39
C ASP A 134 -20.99 18.35 -4.05
N SER A 135 -21.98 19.08 -3.53
CA SER A 135 -21.81 20.48 -3.14
C SER A 135 -20.75 20.69 -2.07
N VAL A 136 -20.74 19.85 -1.01
CA VAL A 136 -19.75 19.96 0.07
C VAL A 136 -18.36 19.51 -0.44
N SER A 137 -18.31 18.50 -1.29
CA SER A 137 -17.06 18.04 -1.91
C SER A 137 -16.46 19.12 -2.82
N TYR A 138 -17.28 19.87 -3.53
CA TYR A 138 -16.83 21.03 -4.31
C TYR A 138 -16.23 22.13 -3.42
N GLU A 139 -16.85 22.45 -2.27
CA GLU A 139 -16.27 23.42 -1.33
C GLU A 139 -14.92 22.93 -0.77
N ALA A 140 -14.82 21.64 -0.41
CA ALA A 140 -13.56 21.05 0.05
C ALA A 140 -12.47 21.08 -1.05
N SER A 141 -12.85 20.89 -2.31
CA SER A 141 -11.90 20.90 -3.44
C SER A 141 -11.21 22.25 -3.66
N LYS A 142 -11.80 23.36 -3.19
CA LYS A 142 -11.21 24.71 -3.28
C LYS A 142 -10.03 24.88 -2.33
N ILE A 143 -9.96 24.08 -1.28
CA ILE A 143 -8.90 24.09 -0.26
C ILE A 143 -7.85 23.02 -0.57
N ALA A 144 -8.25 21.94 -1.22
CA ALA A 144 -7.35 20.86 -1.62
C ALA A 144 -6.32 21.31 -2.66
N ILE A 145 -5.11 20.79 -2.59
CA ILE A 145 -4.05 20.94 -3.60
C ILE A 145 -3.94 19.63 -4.39
N PRO A 146 -4.50 19.57 -5.61
CA PRO A 146 -4.49 18.34 -6.39
C PRO A 146 -3.07 17.89 -6.74
N ASN A 147 -2.85 16.58 -6.66
CA ASN A 147 -1.60 15.92 -7.06
C ASN A 147 -0.35 16.48 -6.36
N GLU A 148 -0.49 17.01 -5.14
CA GLU A 148 0.65 17.55 -4.41
C GLU A 148 1.65 16.46 -4.02
N TYR A 149 1.18 15.24 -3.72
CA TYR A 149 2.05 14.10 -3.50
C TYR A 149 2.95 13.84 -4.71
N ASP A 150 2.40 13.79 -5.91
CA ASP A 150 3.18 13.56 -7.14
C ASP A 150 4.19 14.69 -7.38
N LYS A 151 3.80 15.93 -7.08
CA LYS A 151 4.71 17.09 -7.16
C LYS A 151 5.85 16.98 -6.16
N LEU A 152 5.59 16.56 -4.92
CA LEU A 152 6.61 16.33 -3.91
C LEU A 152 7.57 15.21 -4.32
N MET A 153 7.05 14.10 -4.85
CA MET A 153 7.87 12.99 -5.33
C MET A 153 8.70 13.42 -6.55
N ALA A 154 8.13 14.16 -7.49
CA ALA A 154 8.87 14.71 -8.63
C ALA A 154 9.96 15.71 -8.18
N ALA A 155 9.68 16.54 -7.17
CA ALA A 155 10.65 17.52 -6.64
C ALA A 155 11.89 16.86 -6.01
N ILE A 156 11.76 15.66 -5.43
CA ILE A 156 12.90 14.86 -4.96
C ILE A 156 13.52 13.98 -6.06
N GLY A 157 13.07 14.10 -7.31
CA GLY A 157 13.59 13.34 -8.44
C GLY A 157 13.16 11.88 -8.48
N ALA A 158 12.04 11.55 -7.86
CA ALA A 158 11.44 10.21 -7.96
C ALA A 158 10.92 9.93 -9.37
N SER A 159 10.97 8.68 -9.76
CA SER A 159 10.37 8.15 -10.98
C SER A 159 9.65 6.83 -10.68
N GLY A 160 8.74 6.42 -11.56
CA GLY A 160 8.00 5.19 -11.38
C GLY A 160 7.12 5.17 -10.12
N THR A 161 6.73 6.34 -9.62
CA THR A 161 5.76 6.46 -8.51
C THR A 161 4.47 5.79 -8.90
N ASN A 162 4.13 4.70 -8.21
CA ASN A 162 2.97 3.88 -8.52
C ASN A 162 2.54 3.05 -7.30
N ALA A 163 1.44 2.33 -7.44
CA ALA A 163 1.01 1.31 -6.51
C ALA A 163 0.28 0.18 -7.23
N PHE A 164 0.07 -0.92 -6.54
CA PHE A 164 -0.79 -1.99 -7.02
C PHE A 164 -1.43 -2.74 -5.85
N THR A 165 -2.64 -3.21 -6.07
CA THR A 165 -3.36 -4.08 -5.14
C THR A 165 -3.60 -5.45 -5.77
N SER A 166 -3.28 -6.50 -5.02
CA SER A 166 -3.61 -7.89 -5.33
C SER A 166 -4.60 -8.44 -4.30
N TYR A 167 -4.81 -9.75 -4.30
CA TYR A 167 -5.59 -10.38 -3.24
C TYR A 167 -4.89 -10.38 -1.88
N ASP A 168 -3.55 -10.37 -1.85
CA ASP A 168 -2.75 -10.60 -0.64
C ASP A 168 -1.95 -9.38 -0.18
N VAL A 169 -1.70 -8.45 -1.08
CA VAL A 169 -0.81 -7.32 -0.82
C VAL A 169 -1.26 -6.06 -1.55
N THR A 170 -1.11 -4.92 -0.87
CA THR A 170 -1.10 -3.59 -1.47
C THR A 170 0.31 -3.05 -1.34
N CYS A 171 0.90 -2.60 -2.43
CA CYS A 171 2.30 -2.21 -2.49
C CYS A 171 2.46 -0.86 -3.21
N TYR A 172 3.26 0.02 -2.62
CA TYR A 172 3.60 1.35 -3.13
C TYR A 172 5.07 1.34 -3.53
N THR A 173 5.40 1.88 -4.69
CA THR A 173 6.75 1.80 -5.27
C THR A 173 7.21 3.12 -5.83
N GLU A 174 8.48 3.43 -5.60
CA GLU A 174 9.18 4.58 -6.18
C GLU A 174 10.64 4.22 -6.45
N ASP A 175 11.22 4.84 -7.48
CA ASP A 175 12.65 4.88 -7.74
C ASP A 175 13.15 6.30 -7.47
N ILE A 176 14.05 6.47 -6.48
CA ILE A 176 14.51 7.76 -5.99
C ILE A 176 16.03 7.91 -6.13
N PRO A 177 16.57 9.14 -6.27
CA PRO A 177 18.00 9.38 -6.12
C PRO A 177 18.49 9.00 -4.73
N SER A 178 19.68 8.41 -4.63
CA SER A 178 20.26 7.90 -3.38
C SER A 178 20.37 8.96 -2.27
N ASN A 179 20.55 10.22 -2.62
CA ASN A 179 20.65 11.33 -1.67
C ASN A 179 19.29 11.86 -1.19
N GLN A 180 18.17 11.26 -1.63
CA GLN A 180 16.82 11.72 -1.29
C GLN A 180 16.07 10.78 -0.33
N ILE A 181 16.75 9.76 0.18
CA ILE A 181 16.12 8.76 1.06
C ILE A 181 15.46 9.36 2.30
N GLU A 182 16.05 10.42 2.88
CA GLU A 182 15.47 11.04 4.08
C GLU A 182 14.20 11.84 3.74
N ASN A 183 14.17 12.55 2.62
CA ASN A 183 12.96 13.23 2.15
C ASN A 183 11.86 12.23 1.78
N TRP A 184 12.21 11.14 1.09
CA TRP A 184 11.30 10.06 0.81
C TRP A 184 10.72 9.47 2.10
N ALA A 185 11.56 9.11 3.07
CA ALA A 185 11.12 8.49 4.31
C ALA A 185 10.16 9.40 5.09
N ARG A 186 10.42 10.71 5.11
CA ARG A 186 9.56 11.70 5.77
C ARG A 186 8.19 11.80 5.10
N ILE A 187 8.15 11.89 3.77
CA ILE A 187 6.89 11.97 3.00
C ILE A 187 6.07 10.69 3.18
N GLN A 188 6.74 9.53 3.04
CA GLN A 188 6.06 8.24 3.15
C GLN A 188 5.55 7.98 4.57
N ALA A 189 6.34 8.23 5.60
CA ALA A 189 5.90 8.01 6.97
C ALA A 189 4.66 8.84 7.31
N ASP A 190 4.62 10.13 6.93
CA ASP A 190 3.44 10.98 7.12
C ASP A 190 2.23 10.44 6.36
N ARG A 191 2.42 9.97 5.12
CA ARG A 191 1.37 9.38 4.29
C ARG A 191 0.77 8.11 4.91
N PHE A 192 1.59 7.26 5.49
CA PHE A 192 1.13 6.02 6.12
C PHE A 192 0.55 6.24 7.51
N GLU A 193 0.98 7.27 8.23
CA GLU A 193 0.50 7.59 9.58
C GLU A 193 -0.80 8.40 9.57
N HIS A 194 -0.91 9.38 8.65
CA HIS A 194 -1.95 10.40 8.68
C HIS A 194 -2.64 10.64 7.32
N PRO A 195 -3.07 9.59 6.61
CA PRO A 195 -3.74 9.79 5.32
C PRO A 195 -5.04 10.56 5.51
N VAL A 196 -5.32 11.47 4.59
CA VAL A 196 -6.58 12.22 4.54
C VAL A 196 -7.33 11.84 3.27
N LEU A 197 -8.57 11.38 3.44
CA LEU A 197 -9.39 10.82 2.36
C LEU A 197 -10.04 11.95 1.53
N ARG A 198 -9.22 12.74 0.84
CA ARG A 198 -9.66 13.82 -0.06
C ARG A 198 -10.19 13.28 -1.36
N GLY A 199 -11.10 14.03 -1.96
CA GLY A 199 -11.64 13.67 -3.27
C GLY A 199 -12.32 12.30 -3.28
N PHE A 200 -12.83 11.84 -2.15
CA PHE A 200 -13.48 10.53 -2.02
C PHE A 200 -14.56 10.32 -3.07
N HIS A 201 -15.40 11.33 -3.28
CA HIS A 201 -16.46 11.29 -4.28
C HIS A 201 -15.94 11.11 -5.71
N THR A 202 -15.00 11.95 -6.13
CA THR A 202 -14.43 11.91 -7.49
C THR A 202 -13.60 10.67 -7.74
N GLU A 203 -12.88 10.19 -6.72
CA GLU A 203 -12.10 8.96 -6.83
C GLU A 203 -12.98 7.72 -6.94
N LEU A 204 -14.13 7.73 -6.28
CA LEU A 204 -15.14 6.69 -6.42
C LEU A 204 -15.61 6.55 -7.89
N GLU A 205 -15.84 7.67 -8.58
CA GLU A 205 -16.19 7.66 -10.00
C GLU A 205 -15.08 7.05 -10.85
N THR A 206 -13.82 7.39 -10.58
CA THR A 206 -12.67 6.82 -11.28
C THR A 206 -12.62 5.29 -11.12
N ILE A 207 -12.76 4.79 -9.90
CA ILE A 207 -12.74 3.34 -9.62
C ILE A 207 -13.94 2.64 -10.23
N TYR A 208 -15.09 3.28 -10.22
CA TYR A 208 -16.28 2.73 -10.86
C TYR A 208 -16.08 2.59 -12.39
N GLU A 209 -15.45 3.56 -13.03
CA GLU A 209 -15.07 3.49 -14.45
C GLU A 209 -14.00 2.43 -14.72
N GLU A 210 -13.04 2.26 -13.84
CA GLU A 210 -12.06 1.16 -13.95
C GLU A 210 -12.75 -0.20 -13.84
N LYS A 211 -13.70 -0.34 -12.92
CA LYS A 211 -14.52 -1.57 -12.82
C LYS A 211 -15.29 -1.80 -14.11
N ASN A 212 -15.98 -0.79 -14.67
CA ASN A 212 -16.70 -0.89 -15.91
C ASN A 212 -15.78 -1.33 -17.06
N ARG A 213 -14.60 -0.73 -17.17
CA ARG A 213 -13.58 -1.10 -18.16
C ARG A 213 -13.13 -2.55 -17.98
N SER A 214 -12.96 -3.01 -16.74
CA SER A 214 -12.58 -4.40 -16.44
C SER A 214 -13.61 -5.41 -16.94
N LEU A 215 -14.90 -5.05 -16.94
CA LEU A 215 -15.99 -5.89 -17.42
C LEU A 215 -15.99 -6.07 -18.95
N THR A 216 -15.24 -5.24 -19.69
CA THR A 216 -15.08 -5.41 -21.14
C THR A 216 -13.89 -6.30 -21.52
N SER A 217 -13.05 -6.67 -20.56
CA SER A 217 -11.87 -7.52 -20.77
C SER A 217 -12.24 -9.01 -20.76
N ASP A 218 -12.14 -9.66 -21.90
CA ASP A 218 -12.43 -11.09 -22.04
C ASP A 218 -11.49 -11.98 -21.23
N SER A 219 -10.18 -11.64 -21.21
CA SER A 219 -9.20 -12.35 -20.40
C SER A 219 -9.50 -12.24 -18.90
N ARG A 220 -9.99 -11.08 -18.46
CA ARG A 220 -10.38 -10.89 -17.06
C ARG A 220 -11.60 -11.70 -16.69
N LYS A 221 -12.62 -11.73 -17.54
CA LYS A 221 -13.81 -12.56 -17.32
C LYS A 221 -13.46 -14.06 -17.20
N ALA A 222 -12.60 -14.54 -18.11
CA ALA A 222 -12.12 -15.91 -18.08
C ALA A 222 -11.33 -16.22 -16.81
N TYR A 223 -10.45 -15.30 -16.39
CA TYR A 223 -9.66 -15.43 -15.18
C TYR A 223 -10.52 -15.43 -13.92
N GLU A 224 -11.46 -14.50 -13.77
CA GLU A 224 -12.38 -14.44 -12.63
C GLU A 224 -13.28 -15.70 -12.57
N LYS A 225 -13.73 -16.20 -13.73
CA LYS A 225 -14.48 -17.48 -13.79
C LYS A 225 -13.64 -18.67 -13.37
N MET A 226 -12.39 -18.71 -13.79
CA MET A 226 -11.44 -19.75 -13.38
C MET A 226 -11.22 -19.73 -11.87
N LEU A 227 -10.97 -18.56 -11.29
CA LEU A 227 -10.81 -18.43 -9.84
C LEU A 227 -12.05 -18.85 -9.07
N ALA A 228 -13.25 -18.47 -9.52
CA ALA A 228 -14.52 -18.89 -8.91
C ALA A 228 -14.73 -20.40 -8.91
N LEU A 229 -14.18 -21.12 -9.90
CA LEU A 229 -14.23 -22.58 -9.96
C LEU A 229 -13.16 -23.25 -9.10
N LEU A 230 -11.98 -22.66 -9.00
CA LEU A 230 -10.87 -23.17 -8.20
C LEU A 230 -11.05 -22.91 -6.70
N PHE A 231 -11.67 -21.78 -6.35
CA PHE A 231 -11.79 -21.27 -4.99
C PHE A 231 -13.23 -20.89 -4.63
N PRO A 232 -14.20 -21.84 -4.67
CA PRO A 232 -15.61 -21.53 -4.44
C PRO A 232 -15.94 -21.08 -3.01
N ASN A 233 -15.06 -21.32 -2.04
CA ASN A 233 -15.23 -20.92 -0.63
C ASN A 233 -14.22 -19.88 -0.16
N HIS A 234 -13.19 -19.59 -0.93
CA HIS A 234 -12.14 -18.65 -0.56
C HIS A 234 -12.34 -17.30 -1.27
N PRO A 235 -11.97 -16.16 -0.65
CA PRO A 235 -12.08 -14.85 -1.28
C PRO A 235 -11.40 -14.71 -2.66
N TYR A 236 -10.43 -15.54 -2.99
CA TYR A 236 -9.86 -15.58 -4.34
C TYR A 236 -10.90 -15.86 -5.44
N GLY A 237 -11.92 -16.62 -5.15
CA GLY A 237 -12.95 -16.95 -6.11
C GLY A 237 -14.31 -16.30 -5.83
N THR A 238 -14.57 -15.85 -4.58
CA THR A 238 -15.85 -15.25 -4.19
C THR A 238 -15.84 -13.72 -4.23
N GLN A 239 -14.67 -13.10 -4.33
CA GLN A 239 -14.49 -11.65 -4.39
C GLN A 239 -13.60 -11.28 -5.57
N THR A 240 -13.65 -10.00 -5.99
CA THR A 240 -12.71 -9.44 -6.96
C THR A 240 -11.98 -8.25 -6.33
N VAL A 241 -10.72 -8.04 -6.68
CA VAL A 241 -9.90 -6.92 -6.15
C VAL A 241 -10.56 -5.57 -6.43
N LEU A 242 -11.21 -5.42 -7.58
CA LEU A 242 -11.94 -4.19 -7.95
C LEU A 242 -13.33 -4.08 -7.31
N GLY A 243 -13.76 -5.10 -6.55
CA GLY A 243 -15.09 -5.14 -5.96
C GLY A 243 -16.22 -5.33 -6.97
N THR A 244 -17.46 -5.19 -6.49
CA THR A 244 -18.67 -5.22 -7.31
C THR A 244 -19.18 -3.81 -7.59
N GLN A 245 -19.91 -3.62 -8.70
CA GLN A 245 -20.57 -2.34 -9.00
C GLN A 245 -21.54 -1.92 -7.90
N GLU A 246 -22.23 -2.87 -7.27
CA GLU A 246 -23.17 -2.61 -6.18
C GLU A 246 -22.47 -2.04 -4.95
N HIS A 247 -21.36 -2.67 -4.53
CA HIS A 247 -20.58 -2.21 -3.38
C HIS A 247 -19.97 -0.83 -3.63
N LEU A 248 -19.48 -0.57 -4.84
CA LEU A 248 -18.94 0.74 -5.22
C LEU A 248 -20.00 1.84 -5.28
N LYS A 249 -21.28 1.50 -5.52
CA LYS A 249 -22.40 2.47 -5.47
C LYS A 249 -22.82 2.84 -4.05
N ASN A 250 -22.35 2.13 -3.04
CA ASN A 250 -22.75 2.34 -1.65
C ASN A 250 -21.53 2.41 -0.69
N PRO A 251 -20.58 3.31 -0.95
CA PRO A 251 -19.31 3.37 -0.24
C PRO A 251 -19.47 3.86 1.21
N SER A 252 -18.50 3.51 2.06
CA SER A 252 -18.39 3.98 3.44
C SER A 252 -17.01 4.54 3.71
N ILE A 253 -16.94 5.83 4.03
CA ILE A 253 -15.69 6.47 4.47
C ILE A 253 -15.25 5.89 5.82
N THR A 254 -16.19 5.62 6.71
CA THR A 254 -15.91 4.99 8.01
C THR A 254 -15.28 3.60 7.84
N ASN A 255 -15.77 2.78 6.90
CA ASN A 255 -15.15 1.47 6.63
C ASN A 255 -13.74 1.63 6.06
N VAL A 256 -13.49 2.61 5.21
CA VAL A 256 -12.16 2.92 4.68
C VAL A 256 -11.20 3.33 5.80
N LYS A 257 -11.63 4.19 6.72
CA LYS A 257 -10.83 4.59 7.90
C LYS A 257 -10.54 3.40 8.82
N ASN A 258 -11.53 2.55 9.06
CA ASN A 258 -11.38 1.33 9.86
C ASN A 258 -10.39 0.37 9.19
N TYR A 259 -10.47 0.22 7.86
CA TYR A 259 -9.55 -0.61 7.10
C TYR A 259 -8.10 -0.13 7.24
N HIS A 260 -7.85 1.17 7.13
CA HIS A 260 -6.53 1.75 7.37
C HIS A 260 -6.03 1.44 8.78
N SER A 261 -6.79 1.81 9.81
CA SER A 261 -6.38 1.64 11.20
C SER A 261 -6.15 0.17 11.60
N GLN A 262 -6.81 -0.76 10.92
CA GLN A 262 -6.68 -2.19 11.18
C GLN A 262 -5.46 -2.82 10.50
N TRP A 263 -5.20 -2.46 9.24
CA TRP A 263 -4.25 -3.18 8.38
C TRP A 263 -2.97 -2.40 8.05
N TYR A 264 -3.01 -1.06 7.99
CA TYR A 264 -1.87 -0.20 7.65
C TYR A 264 -1.04 0.11 8.90
N VAL A 265 -0.54 -0.93 9.51
CA VAL A 265 0.17 -0.90 10.79
C VAL A 265 1.54 -1.56 10.65
N PRO A 266 2.58 -1.10 11.37
CA PRO A 266 3.96 -1.53 11.12
C PRO A 266 4.17 -3.04 11.24
N ASN A 267 3.49 -3.71 12.15
CA ASN A 267 3.57 -5.17 12.31
C ASN A 267 2.84 -5.97 11.19
N ASN A 268 2.21 -5.27 10.24
CA ASN A 268 1.63 -5.84 9.01
C ASN A 268 2.29 -5.28 7.74
N MET A 269 3.39 -4.53 7.87
CA MET A 269 4.06 -3.85 6.77
C MET A 269 5.50 -4.30 6.62
N ALA A 270 6.01 -4.11 5.41
CA ALA A 270 7.42 -4.26 5.10
C ALA A 270 7.89 -3.13 4.18
N ILE A 271 9.10 -2.62 4.44
CA ILE A 271 9.83 -1.73 3.54
C ILE A 271 10.93 -2.53 2.87
N CYS A 272 10.98 -2.52 1.55
CA CYS A 272 12.05 -3.13 0.77
C CYS A 272 12.79 -2.03 0.01
N VAL A 273 14.11 -1.97 0.15
CA VAL A 273 14.96 -1.01 -0.54
C VAL A 273 16.12 -1.72 -1.22
N SER A 274 16.33 -1.36 -2.49
CA SER A 274 17.44 -1.91 -3.29
C SER A 274 18.11 -0.80 -4.06
N GLY A 275 19.44 -0.67 -3.95
CA GLY A 275 20.19 0.37 -4.65
C GLY A 275 21.43 0.84 -3.93
N ASP A 276 21.83 2.09 -4.21
CA ASP A 276 23.05 2.70 -3.67
C ASP A 276 22.77 3.42 -2.36
N PHE A 277 23.06 2.76 -1.25
CA PHE A 277 22.99 3.33 0.10
C PHE A 277 23.95 2.62 1.07
N ASP A 278 24.19 3.26 2.20
CA ASP A 278 24.80 2.62 3.37
C ASP A 278 23.70 2.02 4.25
N PRO A 279 23.75 0.71 4.56
CA PRO A 279 22.70 0.05 5.34
C PRO A 279 22.49 0.59 6.75
N ASP A 280 23.55 1.02 7.42
CA ASP A 280 23.45 1.51 8.80
C ASP A 280 22.79 2.90 8.82
N ASN A 281 23.13 3.77 7.87
CA ASN A 281 22.43 5.04 7.67
C ASN A 281 20.97 4.81 7.24
N MET A 282 20.71 3.87 6.34
CA MET A 282 19.36 3.55 5.87
C MET A 282 18.44 3.12 7.01
N ILE A 283 18.91 2.19 7.87
CA ILE A 283 18.06 1.71 8.98
C ILE A 283 17.84 2.80 10.04
N ASP A 284 18.82 3.70 10.25
CA ASP A 284 18.65 4.86 11.13
C ASP A 284 17.55 5.80 10.60
N ILE A 285 17.55 6.10 9.30
CA ILE A 285 16.53 6.94 8.67
C ILE A 285 15.16 6.27 8.75
N ILE A 286 15.05 5.00 8.38
CA ILE A 286 13.77 4.28 8.46
C ILE A 286 13.26 4.24 9.90
N THR A 287 14.12 3.98 10.87
CA THR A 287 13.73 3.95 12.29
C THR A 287 13.29 5.34 12.78
N LYS A 288 13.98 6.40 12.36
CA LYS A 288 13.62 7.78 12.72
C LYS A 288 12.20 8.15 12.31
N TYR A 289 11.79 7.77 11.10
CA TYR A 289 10.50 8.20 10.53
C TYR A 289 9.38 7.19 10.75
N PHE A 290 9.66 5.88 10.66
CA PHE A 290 8.64 4.83 10.78
C PHE A 290 8.61 4.15 12.15
N GLY A 291 9.61 4.37 13.00
CA GLY A 291 9.73 3.69 14.29
C GLY A 291 8.61 4.04 15.30
N ASN A 292 7.99 5.21 15.15
CA ASN A 292 6.91 5.68 16.03
C ASN A 292 5.51 5.20 15.59
N LEU A 293 5.37 4.60 14.41
CA LEU A 293 4.10 4.02 13.96
C LEU A 293 3.62 2.98 14.97
N LYS A 294 2.35 3.06 15.34
CA LYS A 294 1.78 2.19 16.37
C LYS A 294 1.38 0.84 15.77
N PRO A 295 1.87 -0.29 16.33
CA PRO A 295 1.44 -1.60 15.90
C PRO A 295 0.02 -1.90 16.34
N ASN A 296 -0.67 -2.78 15.61
CA ASN A 296 -1.93 -3.36 16.02
C ASN A 296 -1.69 -4.73 16.71
N PRO A 297 -1.79 -4.84 18.04
CA PRO A 297 -1.60 -6.10 18.74
C PRO A 297 -2.72 -7.12 18.43
N ASN A 298 -3.86 -6.65 17.93
CA ASN A 298 -5.03 -7.45 17.60
C ASN A 298 -5.20 -7.61 16.09
N LEU A 299 -4.10 -7.73 15.35
CA LEU A 299 -4.15 -7.92 13.91
C LEU A 299 -4.98 -9.18 13.58
N PRO A 300 -6.03 -9.08 12.76
CA PRO A 300 -6.89 -10.21 12.46
C PRO A 300 -6.14 -11.33 11.76
N VAL A 301 -6.36 -12.56 12.23
CA VAL A 301 -5.94 -13.77 11.54
C VAL A 301 -7.14 -14.31 10.77
N LEU A 302 -7.15 -14.07 9.47
CA LEU A 302 -8.22 -14.58 8.61
C LEU A 302 -8.11 -16.11 8.49
N LYS A 303 -9.22 -16.79 8.72
CA LYS A 303 -9.35 -18.24 8.53
C LYS A 303 -10.34 -18.48 7.42
N PHE A 304 -9.91 -19.21 6.42
CA PHE A 304 -10.75 -19.58 5.29
C PHE A 304 -11.03 -21.09 5.33
N LYS A 305 -12.19 -21.49 4.79
CA LYS A 305 -12.51 -22.89 4.60
C LYS A 305 -11.58 -23.47 3.54
N GLU A 306 -11.00 -24.62 3.83
CA GLU A 306 -10.20 -25.35 2.85
C GLU A 306 -11.07 -25.77 1.65
N GLU A 307 -10.51 -25.64 0.47
CA GLU A 307 -11.14 -26.10 -0.75
C GLU A 307 -11.01 -27.62 -0.87
N ALA A 308 -12.08 -28.26 -1.31
CA ALA A 308 -12.03 -29.69 -1.58
C ALA A 308 -11.12 -29.98 -2.80
N PRO A 309 -10.33 -31.06 -2.77
CA PRO A 309 -9.52 -31.46 -3.92
C PRO A 309 -10.37 -31.66 -5.18
N ILE A 310 -9.93 -31.08 -6.30
CA ILE A 310 -10.58 -31.27 -7.60
C ILE A 310 -10.31 -32.70 -8.07
N LYS A 311 -11.36 -33.50 -8.25
CA LYS A 311 -11.26 -34.91 -8.62
C LYS A 311 -11.38 -35.18 -10.12
N ALA A 312 -11.86 -34.22 -10.90
CA ALA A 312 -12.05 -34.31 -12.34
C ALA A 312 -11.93 -32.92 -12.99
N PRO A 313 -11.63 -32.84 -14.29
CA PRO A 313 -11.61 -31.56 -15.01
C PRO A 313 -12.96 -30.85 -14.91
N ILE A 314 -12.93 -29.56 -14.56
CA ILE A 314 -14.12 -28.70 -14.54
C ILE A 314 -14.14 -27.91 -15.85
N LYS A 315 -15.26 -27.97 -16.57
CA LYS A 315 -15.50 -27.18 -17.79
C LYS A 315 -16.48 -26.06 -17.48
N ALA A 316 -16.22 -24.88 -18.02
CA ALA A 316 -17.13 -23.75 -17.93
C ALA A 316 -17.07 -22.94 -19.23
N GLU A 317 -18.16 -22.23 -19.50
CA GLU A 317 -18.26 -21.29 -20.60
C GLU A 317 -18.29 -19.86 -20.08
N VAL A 318 -17.66 -18.95 -20.81
CA VAL A 318 -17.64 -17.51 -20.53
C VAL A 318 -18.15 -16.77 -21.75
N CYS A 319 -19.20 -15.97 -21.57
CA CYS A 319 -19.69 -15.10 -22.64
C CYS A 319 -18.71 -13.95 -22.85
N LEU A 320 -18.15 -13.88 -24.06
CA LEU A 320 -17.26 -12.81 -24.49
C LEU A 320 -18.06 -11.72 -25.21
N LEU A 321 -17.58 -10.49 -25.15
CA LEU A 321 -18.27 -9.36 -25.81
C LEU A 321 -18.09 -9.40 -27.33
N TYR A 322 -17.04 -10.04 -27.81
CA TYR A 322 -16.71 -10.06 -29.22
C TYR A 322 -16.68 -11.47 -29.80
N THR A 323 -17.72 -11.84 -30.54
CA THR A 323 -17.87 -13.15 -31.20
C THR A 323 -18.04 -13.04 -32.71
N SER A 324 -18.10 -11.84 -33.30
CA SER A 324 -18.17 -11.68 -34.74
C SER A 324 -16.79 -11.56 -35.34
N PRO A 325 -16.38 -12.42 -36.30
CA PRO A 325 -15.16 -12.23 -37.04
C PRO A 325 -15.19 -10.87 -37.76
N SER A 326 -14.08 -10.16 -37.71
CA SER A 326 -13.91 -8.93 -38.48
C SER A 326 -14.25 -9.19 -39.95
N PRO A 327 -14.82 -8.21 -40.69
CA PRO A 327 -14.97 -8.33 -42.12
C PRO A 327 -13.67 -8.68 -42.87
N ARG A 328 -12.51 -8.41 -42.24
CA ARG A 328 -11.17 -8.78 -42.76
C ARG A 328 -10.83 -10.26 -42.55
N ASP A 329 -11.50 -10.95 -41.62
CA ASP A 329 -11.23 -12.38 -41.35
C ASP A 329 -12.09 -13.31 -42.23
N ARG A 330 -12.81 -12.76 -43.21
CA ARG A 330 -13.68 -13.48 -44.14
C ARG A 330 -13.04 -13.72 -45.52
N THR A 331 -11.76 -13.44 -45.65
CA THR A 331 -11.03 -13.69 -46.92
C THR A 331 -10.03 -14.82 -46.81
#